data_e9360eb5c4066f0e1dd0b366a3fca731
#
_entry.id   e9360eb5c4066f0e1dd0b366a3fca731
#
_cell.length_a   1.000
_cell.length_b   1.000
_cell.length_c   1.000
_cell.angle_alpha   90.00
_cell.angle_beta   90.00
_cell.angle_gamma   90.00
#
_symmetry.space_group_name_H-M   'P 1'
#
loop_
_entity.id
_entity.type
_entity.pdbx_description
1 polymer ?
#
loop_
_entity_poly.entity_id
_entity_poly.type
_entity_poly.pdbx_seq_one_letter_code
_entity_poly.pdbx_strand_id
1 'polypeptide(L)'
;MTAETSEPSLAPDFTGVTPPDPAEMRQAMGMFASGVTVITGIDGGEPVGFACQAFASVSLEPPLILFCADHNSRTWPRIRRSGRFSVNVLGEGQSDLCGRFGSSKGRKYDGLDWELSRWGTPALRDVLLRVHAEVADVHVAGDHDVVIGRVLEVERDVERRPMVFFRGRFGIDHETDTEQALFAPGLWGWADQWDWNRARE
;
A
#
# COMPACT_ATOMS: atom_id res chain seq x y z
N MET A 1 -26.09 -43.87 -20.09
CA MET A 1 -25.84 -42.67 -20.94
C MET A 1 -26.30 -41.47 -20.14
N THR A 2 -25.42 -40.91 -19.35
CA THR A 2 -25.66 -39.67 -18.57
C THR A 2 -25.17 -38.51 -19.42
N ALA A 3 -26.10 -37.66 -19.86
CA ALA A 3 -25.78 -36.45 -20.60
C ALA A 3 -25.11 -35.46 -19.63
N GLU A 4 -23.82 -35.16 -19.84
CA GLU A 4 -23.14 -34.01 -19.27
C GLU A 4 -23.75 -32.73 -19.86
N THR A 5 -24.58 -32.08 -19.09
CA THR A 5 -24.99 -30.70 -19.36
C THR A 5 -23.82 -29.79 -19.02
N SER A 6 -23.01 -29.43 -20.00
CA SER A 6 -22.03 -28.35 -19.87
C SER A 6 -22.77 -27.04 -19.65
N GLU A 7 -22.65 -26.46 -18.46
CA GLU A 7 -23.09 -25.10 -18.21
C GLU A 7 -22.36 -24.15 -19.18
N PRO A 8 -23.06 -23.20 -19.83
CA PRO A 8 -22.41 -22.23 -20.68
C PRO A 8 -21.44 -21.39 -19.85
N SER A 9 -20.19 -21.32 -20.24
CA SER A 9 -19.18 -20.42 -19.65
C SER A 9 -19.69 -18.99 -19.76
N LEU A 10 -20.01 -18.37 -18.61
CA LEU A 10 -20.38 -16.97 -18.49
C LEU A 10 -19.15 -16.02 -18.56
N ALA A 11 -17.99 -16.52 -18.98
CA ALA A 11 -16.84 -15.66 -19.21
C ALA A 11 -17.13 -14.74 -20.40
N PRO A 12 -17.18 -13.40 -20.21
CA PRO A 12 -17.39 -12.48 -21.32
C PRO A 12 -16.24 -12.61 -22.33
N ASP A 13 -16.59 -12.56 -23.61
CA ASP A 13 -15.62 -12.52 -24.69
C ASP A 13 -15.00 -11.11 -24.75
N PHE A 14 -13.74 -11.00 -24.34
CA PHE A 14 -12.96 -9.76 -24.40
C PHE A 14 -12.16 -9.61 -25.69
N THR A 15 -12.44 -10.41 -26.71
CA THR A 15 -11.79 -10.28 -28.03
C THR A 15 -12.10 -8.89 -28.62
N GLY A 16 -11.04 -8.12 -28.91
CA GLY A 16 -11.14 -6.76 -29.46
C GLY A 16 -11.21 -5.63 -28.43
N VAL A 17 -11.16 -5.93 -27.12
CA VAL A 17 -11.01 -4.90 -26.08
C VAL A 17 -9.52 -4.59 -25.91
N THR A 18 -9.12 -3.34 -26.12
CA THR A 18 -7.78 -2.87 -25.77
C THR A 18 -7.81 -2.40 -24.33
N PRO A 19 -7.06 -3.02 -23.41
CA PRO A 19 -7.00 -2.55 -22.04
C PRO A 19 -6.31 -1.17 -21.99
N PRO A 20 -6.61 -0.34 -20.94
CA PRO A 20 -5.92 0.93 -20.74
C PRO A 20 -4.42 0.71 -20.55
N ASP A 21 -3.62 1.64 -21.04
CA ASP A 21 -2.19 1.60 -20.76
C ASP A 21 -1.90 1.93 -19.26
N PRO A 22 -0.69 1.63 -18.75
CA PRO A 22 -0.37 1.86 -17.34
C PRO A 22 -0.47 3.32 -16.89
N ALA A 23 -0.28 4.30 -17.79
CA ALA A 23 -0.39 5.73 -17.46
C ALA A 23 -1.86 6.12 -17.33
N GLU A 24 -2.70 5.70 -18.27
CA GLU A 24 -4.14 5.90 -18.25
C GLU A 24 -4.78 5.24 -17.02
N MET A 25 -4.38 4.00 -16.70
CA MET A 25 -4.85 3.29 -15.52
C MET A 25 -4.51 4.04 -14.24
N ARG A 26 -3.27 4.56 -14.10
CA ARG A 26 -2.87 5.37 -12.94
C ARG A 26 -3.67 6.64 -12.83
N GLN A 27 -3.89 7.33 -13.94
CA GLN A 27 -4.67 8.56 -13.96
C GLN A 27 -6.12 8.31 -13.50
N ALA A 28 -6.74 7.25 -14.03
CA ALA A 28 -8.10 6.87 -13.66
C ALA A 28 -8.19 6.51 -12.17
N MET A 29 -7.28 5.67 -11.67
CA MET A 29 -7.26 5.25 -10.26
C MET A 29 -6.88 6.39 -9.31
N GLY A 30 -6.15 7.40 -9.78
CA GLY A 30 -5.89 8.63 -9.02
C GLY A 30 -7.15 9.43 -8.65
N MET A 31 -8.28 9.18 -9.33
CA MET A 31 -9.58 9.76 -8.99
C MET A 31 -10.23 9.11 -7.77
N PHE A 32 -9.72 7.98 -7.32
CA PHE A 32 -10.16 7.33 -6.09
C PHE A 32 -9.31 7.81 -4.92
N ALA A 33 -9.92 8.61 -4.03
CA ALA A 33 -9.25 9.06 -2.82
C ALA A 33 -8.98 7.89 -1.88
N SER A 34 -7.76 7.77 -1.40
CA SER A 34 -7.37 6.70 -0.48
C SER A 34 -6.65 7.25 0.75
N GLY A 35 -6.61 6.48 1.82
CA GLY A 35 -5.64 6.69 2.89
C GLY A 35 -4.22 6.33 2.42
N VAL A 36 -3.25 6.65 3.26
CA VAL A 36 -1.84 6.29 3.04
C VAL A 36 -1.35 5.47 4.22
N THR A 37 -0.70 4.36 3.94
CA THR A 37 -0.16 3.47 4.96
C THR A 37 1.34 3.25 4.78
N VAL A 38 2.02 2.87 5.88
CA VAL A 38 3.38 2.33 5.85
C VAL A 38 3.33 0.91 6.42
N ILE A 39 3.69 -0.06 5.58
CA ILE A 39 3.85 -1.45 5.99
C ILE A 39 5.24 -1.62 6.57
N THR A 40 5.34 -2.14 7.79
CA THR A 40 6.61 -2.30 8.50
C THR A 40 6.79 -3.73 9.00
N GLY A 41 8.04 -4.19 9.06
CA GLY A 41 8.41 -5.52 9.58
C GLY A 41 9.87 -5.55 10.02
N ILE A 42 10.29 -6.71 10.55
CA ILE A 42 11.71 -6.97 10.91
C ILE A 42 12.26 -8.06 10.00
N ASP A 43 13.49 -7.87 9.52
CA ASP A 43 14.22 -8.87 8.77
C ASP A 43 15.66 -8.96 9.31
N GLY A 44 16.03 -10.10 9.89
CA GLY A 44 17.36 -10.28 10.48
C GLY A 44 17.67 -9.30 11.62
N GLY A 45 16.67 -8.81 12.35
CA GLY A 45 16.83 -7.81 13.41
C GLY A 45 16.80 -6.36 12.93
N GLU A 46 16.76 -6.11 11.62
CA GLU A 46 16.68 -4.77 11.04
C GLU A 46 15.24 -4.37 10.71
N PRO A 47 14.84 -3.13 11.04
CA PRO A 47 13.52 -2.63 10.66
C PRO A 47 13.47 -2.35 9.16
N VAL A 48 12.38 -2.77 8.52
CA VAL A 48 12.11 -2.55 7.11
C VAL A 48 10.69 -2.05 6.92
N GLY A 49 10.43 -1.31 5.83
CA GLY A 49 9.09 -0.82 5.54
C GLY A 49 8.99 -0.17 4.17
N PHE A 50 7.76 0.00 3.71
CA PHE A 50 7.43 0.70 2.46
C PHE A 50 6.07 1.36 2.57
N ALA A 51 5.87 2.46 1.83
CA ALA A 51 4.57 3.13 1.72
C ALA A 51 3.63 2.31 0.82
N CYS A 52 2.37 2.22 1.20
CA CYS A 52 1.36 1.45 0.48
C CYS A 52 0.01 2.17 0.54
N GLN A 53 -0.67 2.31 -0.61
CA GLN A 53 -2.03 2.83 -0.71
C GLN A 53 -3.08 1.73 -0.79
N ALA A 54 -2.74 0.61 -1.42
CA ALA A 54 -3.65 -0.50 -1.63
C ALA A 54 -3.81 -1.28 -0.32
N PHE A 55 -4.60 -0.74 0.59
CA PHE A 55 -4.93 -1.31 1.90
C PHE A 55 -6.44 -1.30 2.12
N ALA A 56 -7.00 -2.42 2.60
CA ALA A 56 -8.40 -2.52 2.94
C ALA A 56 -8.67 -3.52 4.07
N SER A 57 -9.80 -3.31 4.76
CA SER A 57 -10.42 -4.33 5.61
C SER A 57 -11.09 -5.39 4.73
N VAL A 58 -10.96 -6.67 5.09
CA VAL A 58 -11.51 -7.81 4.32
C VAL A 58 -12.62 -8.52 5.10
N SER A 59 -12.38 -8.82 6.38
CA SER A 59 -13.31 -9.61 7.19
C SER A 59 -13.27 -9.16 8.65
N LEU A 60 -14.39 -9.28 9.31
CA LEU A 60 -14.49 -9.04 10.76
C LEU A 60 -14.34 -10.34 11.56
N GLU A 61 -14.75 -11.47 10.99
CA GLU A 61 -14.66 -12.78 11.64
C GLU A 61 -14.29 -13.87 10.62
N PRO A 62 -13.05 -14.38 10.66
CA PRO A 62 -11.93 -13.84 11.44
C PRO A 62 -11.53 -12.43 10.98
N PRO A 63 -10.86 -11.61 11.82
CA PRO A 63 -10.45 -10.26 11.44
C PRO A 63 -9.30 -10.33 10.43
N LEU A 64 -9.57 -9.88 9.20
CA LEU A 64 -8.63 -9.90 8.09
C LEU A 64 -8.52 -8.53 7.43
N ILE A 65 -7.32 -8.23 6.99
CA ILE A 65 -6.97 -7.07 6.16
C ILE A 65 -6.24 -7.52 4.90
N LEU A 66 -6.15 -6.65 3.90
CA LEU A 66 -5.27 -6.87 2.76
C LEU A 66 -4.40 -5.63 2.48
N PHE A 67 -3.27 -5.88 1.84
CA PHE A 67 -2.53 -4.87 1.09
C PHE A 67 -1.94 -5.49 -0.19
N CYS A 68 -1.58 -4.62 -1.17
CA CYS A 68 -0.90 -5.08 -2.37
C CYS A 68 0.57 -4.67 -2.34
N ALA A 69 1.45 -5.60 -2.68
CA ALA A 69 2.89 -5.39 -2.74
C ALA A 69 3.42 -5.68 -4.15
N ASP A 70 4.12 -4.73 -4.74
CA ASP A 70 4.77 -4.86 -6.04
C ASP A 70 5.83 -5.98 -6.02
N HIS A 71 5.87 -6.82 -7.07
CA HIS A 71 6.88 -7.87 -7.23
C HIS A 71 8.31 -7.33 -7.32
N ASN A 72 8.50 -6.08 -7.77
CA ASN A 72 9.80 -5.40 -7.78
C ASN A 72 10.20 -4.85 -6.40
N SER A 73 9.31 -4.94 -5.38
CA SER A 73 9.62 -4.45 -4.04
C SER A 73 10.77 -5.23 -3.41
N ARG A 74 11.85 -4.53 -3.03
CA ARG A 74 12.96 -5.12 -2.28
C ARG A 74 12.62 -5.37 -0.82
N THR A 75 11.58 -4.73 -0.32
CA THR A 75 11.16 -4.76 1.09
C THR A 75 10.13 -5.87 1.36
N TRP A 76 9.19 -6.09 0.44
CA TRP A 76 8.15 -7.09 0.65
C TRP A 76 8.70 -8.52 0.89
N PRO A 77 9.66 -9.06 0.11
CA PRO A 77 10.22 -10.38 0.38
C PRO A 77 10.86 -10.49 1.76
N ARG A 78 11.37 -9.39 2.31
CA ARG A 78 11.96 -9.33 3.65
C ARG A 78 10.88 -9.44 4.73
N ILE A 79 9.78 -8.69 4.59
CA ILE A 79 8.62 -8.76 5.49
C ILE A 79 7.96 -10.13 5.42
N ARG A 80 7.79 -10.67 4.20
CA ARG A 80 7.19 -12.00 4.00
C ARG A 80 7.94 -13.10 4.75
N ARG A 81 9.28 -13.05 4.79
CA ARG A 81 10.09 -14.02 5.54
C ARG A 81 9.84 -13.98 7.04
N SER A 82 9.61 -12.81 7.60
CA SER A 82 9.31 -12.66 9.03
C SER A 82 7.89 -13.14 9.39
N GLY A 83 6.99 -13.17 8.43
CA GLY A 83 5.61 -13.59 8.59
C GLY A 83 4.73 -12.62 9.39
N ARG A 84 5.30 -11.55 9.96
CA ARG A 84 4.58 -10.54 10.76
C ARG A 84 4.88 -9.14 10.25
N PHE A 85 3.87 -8.27 10.33
CA PHE A 85 3.97 -6.89 9.90
C PHE A 85 3.04 -5.98 10.70
N SER A 86 3.30 -4.69 10.65
CA SER A 86 2.36 -3.66 11.09
C SER A 86 1.97 -2.79 9.91
N VAL A 87 0.71 -2.41 9.85
CA VAL A 87 0.18 -1.37 8.98
C VAL A 87 0.06 -0.10 9.80
N ASN A 88 0.82 0.92 9.46
CA ASN A 88 0.77 2.22 10.11
C ASN A 88 0.02 3.19 9.18
N VAL A 89 -1.22 3.52 9.51
CA VAL A 89 -2.04 4.46 8.76
C VAL A 89 -1.61 5.87 9.11
N LEU A 90 -1.16 6.64 8.13
CA LEU A 90 -0.60 7.96 8.34
C LEU A 90 -1.68 8.99 8.64
N GLY A 91 -1.38 9.87 9.60
CA GLY A 91 -2.16 11.06 9.90
C GLY A 91 -1.78 12.26 9.04
N GLU A 92 -2.64 13.28 9.06
CA GLU A 92 -2.39 14.57 8.44
C GLU A 92 -1.03 15.13 8.89
N GLY A 93 -0.24 15.68 7.97
CA GLY A 93 1.10 16.22 8.29
C GLY A 93 2.25 15.21 8.20
N GLN A 94 2.01 13.92 7.96
CA GLN A 94 3.06 12.90 7.85
C GLN A 94 3.52 12.64 6.39
N SER A 95 3.43 13.64 5.50
CA SER A 95 3.85 13.54 4.09
C SER A 95 5.33 13.20 3.94
N ASP A 96 6.20 13.75 4.82
CA ASP A 96 7.64 13.44 4.81
C ASP A 96 7.90 11.96 5.14
N LEU A 97 7.13 11.40 6.07
CA LEU A 97 7.20 9.99 6.42
C LEU A 97 6.77 9.13 5.23
N CYS A 98 5.68 9.51 4.56
CA CYS A 98 5.24 8.85 3.33
C CYS A 98 6.32 8.90 2.24
N GLY A 99 6.91 10.05 1.96
CA GLY A 99 8.00 10.23 1.00
C GLY A 99 9.22 9.37 1.34
N ARG A 100 9.59 9.29 2.61
CA ARG A 100 10.70 8.48 3.11
C ARG A 100 10.48 6.99 2.85
N PHE A 101 9.30 6.46 3.16
CA PHE A 101 8.99 5.04 2.96
C PHE A 101 8.62 4.70 1.51
N GLY A 102 8.19 5.67 0.72
CA GLY A 102 7.97 5.55 -0.72
C GLY A 102 9.26 5.55 -1.55
N SER A 103 10.37 6.08 -1.00
CA SER A 103 11.66 6.15 -1.71
C SER A 103 12.36 4.79 -1.73
N SER A 104 13.03 4.48 -2.85
CA SER A 104 13.98 3.36 -2.93
C SER A 104 15.34 3.67 -2.30
N LYS A 105 15.62 4.94 -1.97
CA LYS A 105 16.91 5.42 -1.50
C LYS A 105 16.94 5.66 0.01
N GLY A 106 18.12 5.57 0.60
CA GLY A 106 18.40 5.95 1.98
C GLY A 106 18.03 4.89 3.03
N ARG A 107 18.38 5.21 4.27
CA ARG A 107 18.03 4.42 5.46
C ARG A 107 16.74 4.96 6.04
N LYS A 108 15.67 4.24 5.84
CA LYS A 108 14.30 4.73 6.14
C LYS A 108 14.04 4.98 7.63
N TYR A 109 14.80 4.35 8.51
CA TYR A 109 14.64 4.44 9.97
C TYR A 109 15.65 5.37 10.66
N ASP A 110 16.66 5.90 9.96
CA ASP A 110 17.66 6.79 10.56
C ASP A 110 17.00 8.07 11.11
N GLY A 111 17.15 8.31 12.40
CA GLY A 111 16.58 9.48 13.08
C GLY A 111 15.04 9.48 13.15
N LEU A 112 14.40 8.34 12.89
CA LEU A 112 12.97 8.18 13.01
C LEU A 112 12.63 7.69 14.43
N ASP A 113 11.60 8.28 15.03
CA ASP A 113 11.05 7.79 16.29
C ASP A 113 10.11 6.61 16.03
N TRP A 114 10.52 5.44 16.49
CA TRP A 114 9.76 4.20 16.38
C TRP A 114 10.12 3.26 17.55
N GLU A 115 9.28 2.31 17.83
CA GLU A 115 9.54 1.30 18.85
C GLU A 115 9.25 -0.10 18.31
N LEU A 116 9.85 -1.11 18.94
CA LEU A 116 9.50 -2.49 18.67
C LEU A 116 8.22 -2.85 19.45
N SER A 117 7.17 -3.21 18.74
CA SER A 117 5.93 -3.64 19.36
C SER A 117 6.08 -5.00 20.05
N ARG A 118 5.12 -5.36 20.91
CA ARG A 118 5.06 -6.70 21.51
C ARG A 118 4.93 -7.84 20.48
N TRP A 119 4.54 -7.51 19.24
CA TRP A 119 4.42 -8.44 18.12
C TRP A 119 5.72 -8.59 17.33
N GLY A 120 6.78 -7.89 17.73
CA GLY A 120 8.08 -7.92 17.06
C GLY A 120 8.11 -7.16 15.75
N THR A 121 7.24 -6.17 15.58
CA THR A 121 7.14 -5.32 14.37
C THR A 121 7.41 -3.87 14.71
N PRO A 122 8.02 -3.07 13.82
CA PRO A 122 8.25 -1.66 14.06
C PRO A 122 6.94 -0.88 14.11
N ALA A 123 6.74 -0.15 15.19
CA ALA A 123 5.61 0.73 15.44
C ALA A 123 6.06 2.19 15.25
N LEU A 124 5.59 2.85 14.21
CA LEU A 124 5.87 4.26 13.95
C LEU A 124 5.08 5.14 14.91
N ARG A 125 5.69 6.24 15.37
CA ARG A 125 5.02 7.18 16.26
C ARG A 125 4.00 8.05 15.51
N ASP A 126 3.04 8.55 16.27
CA ASP A 126 2.07 9.56 15.83
C ASP A 126 1.18 9.17 14.65
N VAL A 127 0.99 7.87 14.38
CA VAL A 127 0.11 7.40 13.33
C VAL A 127 -1.36 7.40 13.77
N LEU A 128 -2.28 7.58 12.83
CA LEU A 128 -3.73 7.58 13.07
C LEU A 128 -4.23 6.22 13.58
N LEU A 129 -3.73 5.15 12.96
CA LEU A 129 -4.14 3.78 13.25
C LEU A 129 -2.93 2.88 13.04
N ARG A 130 -2.74 1.91 13.90
CA ARG A 130 -1.79 0.81 13.72
C ARG A 130 -2.52 -0.51 13.80
N VAL A 131 -2.26 -1.38 12.84
CA VAL A 131 -2.77 -2.74 12.81
C VAL A 131 -1.59 -3.71 12.82
N HIS A 132 -1.47 -4.51 13.85
CA HIS A 132 -0.50 -5.61 13.91
C HIS A 132 -1.13 -6.85 13.30
N ALA A 133 -0.42 -7.50 12.40
CA ALA A 133 -0.94 -8.66 11.69
C ALA A 133 0.17 -9.69 11.39
N GLU A 134 -0.27 -10.92 11.13
CA GLU A 134 0.55 -11.96 10.55
C GLU A 134 0.07 -12.27 9.13
N VAL A 135 0.98 -12.69 8.26
CA VAL A 135 0.65 -13.11 6.90
C VAL A 135 -0.19 -14.39 6.96
N ALA A 136 -1.44 -14.31 6.53
CA ALA A 136 -2.36 -15.46 6.48
C ALA A 136 -2.32 -16.13 5.10
N ASP A 137 -2.30 -15.34 4.03
CA ASP A 137 -2.26 -15.83 2.65
C ASP A 137 -1.63 -14.82 1.70
N VAL A 138 -1.19 -15.27 0.51
CA VAL A 138 -0.58 -14.44 -0.52
C VAL A 138 -1.01 -14.93 -1.89
N HIS A 139 -1.68 -14.08 -2.65
CA HIS A 139 -2.14 -14.37 -4.00
C HIS A 139 -1.42 -13.51 -5.03
N VAL A 140 -0.90 -14.13 -6.07
CA VAL A 140 -0.32 -13.39 -7.22
C VAL A 140 -1.45 -12.76 -8.03
N ALA A 141 -1.37 -11.45 -8.26
CA ALA A 141 -2.35 -10.67 -9.02
C ALA A 141 -1.62 -9.68 -9.96
N GLY A 142 -1.40 -10.10 -11.20
CA GLY A 142 -0.65 -9.30 -12.18
C GLY A 142 0.80 -9.09 -11.76
N ASP A 143 1.21 -7.85 -11.58
CA ASP A 143 2.55 -7.42 -11.12
C ASP A 143 2.66 -7.22 -9.61
N HIS A 144 1.61 -7.59 -8.85
CA HIS A 144 1.55 -7.48 -7.40
C HIS A 144 1.20 -8.80 -6.72
N ASP A 145 1.61 -8.92 -5.45
CA ASP A 145 1.05 -9.87 -4.50
C ASP A 145 -0.09 -9.19 -3.73
N VAL A 146 -1.27 -9.81 -3.67
CA VAL A 146 -2.33 -9.49 -2.72
C VAL A 146 -2.06 -10.27 -1.44
N VAL A 147 -1.70 -9.56 -0.39
CA VAL A 147 -1.34 -10.14 0.91
C VAL A 147 -2.53 -10.05 1.85
N ILE A 148 -2.99 -11.19 2.32
CA ILE A 148 -4.02 -11.27 3.36
C ILE A 148 -3.33 -11.36 4.72
N GLY A 149 -3.65 -10.44 5.62
CA GLY A 149 -3.16 -10.41 6.99
C GLY A 149 -4.24 -10.76 8.00
N ARG A 150 -3.94 -11.68 8.93
CA ARG A 150 -4.76 -11.90 10.11
C ARG A 150 -4.41 -10.87 11.15
N VAL A 151 -5.38 -10.10 11.60
CA VAL A 151 -5.20 -9.05 12.59
C VAL A 151 -4.96 -9.66 13.97
N LEU A 152 -3.91 -9.19 14.64
CA LEU A 152 -3.52 -9.58 16.00
C LEU A 152 -3.93 -8.52 17.03
N GLU A 153 -3.79 -7.24 16.65
CA GLU A 153 -4.10 -6.09 17.52
C GLU A 153 -4.32 -4.84 16.69
N VAL A 154 -5.13 -3.93 17.24
CA VAL A 154 -5.41 -2.61 16.65
C VAL A 154 -5.19 -1.53 17.71
N GLU A 155 -4.38 -0.51 17.37
CA GLU A 155 -4.17 0.70 18.16
C GLU A 155 -4.62 1.92 17.34
N ARG A 156 -5.35 2.84 17.93
CA ARG A 156 -5.93 4.01 17.22
C ARG A 156 -5.77 5.30 18.03
N ASP A 157 -5.53 6.38 17.32
CA ASP A 157 -5.60 7.76 17.84
C ASP A 157 -6.82 8.44 17.20
N VAL A 158 -7.89 8.58 17.97
CA VAL A 158 -9.18 9.09 17.47
C VAL A 158 -9.20 10.61 17.26
N GLU A 159 -8.21 11.34 17.79
CA GLU A 159 -8.12 12.79 17.66
C GLU A 159 -7.41 13.23 16.38
N ARG A 160 -6.67 12.31 15.73
CA ARG A 160 -5.92 12.61 14.51
C ARG A 160 -6.79 12.57 13.26
N ARG A 161 -6.47 13.45 12.33
CA ARG A 161 -7.09 13.44 11.00
C ARG A 161 -6.28 12.55 10.05
N PRO A 162 -6.95 11.84 9.11
CA PRO A 162 -6.25 10.97 8.17
C PRO A 162 -5.46 11.76 7.13
N MET A 163 -4.31 11.21 6.71
CA MET A 163 -3.69 11.61 5.46
C MET A 163 -4.49 11.05 4.29
N VAL A 164 -4.99 11.92 3.44
CA VAL A 164 -5.70 11.54 2.23
C VAL A 164 -4.80 11.80 1.02
N PHE A 165 -4.77 10.85 0.10
CA PHE A 165 -4.12 10.99 -1.20
C PHE A 165 -5.18 10.99 -2.30
N PHE A 166 -5.17 12.05 -3.12
CA PHE A 166 -6.13 12.26 -4.19
C PHE A 166 -5.45 12.99 -5.36
N ARG A 167 -5.63 12.49 -6.57
CA ARG A 167 -5.07 13.09 -7.81
C ARG A 167 -3.57 13.41 -7.73
N GLY A 168 -2.78 12.52 -7.12
CA GLY A 168 -1.34 12.72 -6.99
C GLY A 168 -0.90 13.68 -5.88
N ARG A 169 -1.81 14.14 -5.01
CA ARG A 169 -1.54 15.09 -3.93
C ARG A 169 -1.99 14.55 -2.57
N PHE A 170 -1.38 15.08 -1.52
CA PHE A 170 -1.84 14.89 -0.15
C PHE A 170 -2.85 15.98 0.23
N GLY A 171 -3.93 15.57 0.88
CA GLY A 171 -5.03 16.46 1.26
C GLY A 171 -6.10 16.59 0.17
N ILE A 172 -7.23 17.17 0.56
CA ILE A 172 -8.31 17.57 -0.34
C ILE A 172 -8.44 19.07 -0.20
N ASP A 173 -7.91 19.82 -1.15
CA ASP A 173 -7.99 21.28 -1.17
C ASP A 173 -9.03 21.71 -2.20
N HIS A 174 -10.01 22.50 -1.76
CA HIS A 174 -11.11 22.97 -2.61
C HIS A 174 -10.74 24.09 -3.60
N GLU A 175 -9.55 24.71 -3.42
CA GLU A 175 -9.21 25.94 -4.17
C GLU A 175 -8.17 25.77 -5.29
N THR A 176 -7.57 24.60 -5.49
CA THR A 176 -6.51 24.45 -6.51
C THR A 176 -6.73 23.30 -7.48
N ASP A 177 -7.95 23.19 -8.02
CA ASP A 177 -8.29 22.19 -9.04
C ASP A 177 -7.90 22.61 -10.46
N THR A 178 -6.84 23.40 -10.64
CA THR A 178 -6.33 23.79 -11.95
C THR A 178 -5.08 23.00 -12.32
N GLU A 179 -5.25 22.04 -13.21
CA GLU A 179 -4.38 21.47 -14.25
C GLU A 179 -2.96 20.96 -13.96
N GLN A 180 -2.41 21.02 -12.74
CA GLN A 180 -1.03 20.54 -12.51
C GLN A 180 -0.91 19.57 -11.33
N ALA A 181 -1.80 18.60 -11.22
CA ALA A 181 -1.57 17.44 -10.34
C ALA A 181 -0.56 16.49 -10.99
N LEU A 182 0.72 16.81 -10.88
CA LEU A 182 1.78 15.88 -11.23
C LEU A 182 1.79 14.74 -10.21
N PHE A 183 1.58 13.53 -10.71
CA PHE A 183 1.62 12.29 -9.96
C PHE A 183 2.86 12.21 -9.08
N ALA A 184 2.69 11.92 -7.78
CA ALA A 184 3.76 11.43 -6.94
C ALA A 184 3.96 9.94 -7.28
N PRO A 185 4.97 9.56 -8.08
CA PRO A 185 5.25 8.18 -8.41
C PRO A 185 5.89 7.54 -7.18
N GLY A 186 5.41 6.46 -6.70
CA GLY A 186 6.00 5.73 -5.59
C GLY A 186 5.04 5.22 -4.55
N LEU A 187 3.80 5.72 -4.52
CA LEU A 187 2.79 5.30 -3.55
C LEU A 187 2.05 4.02 -3.96
N TRP A 188 2.19 3.62 -5.23
CA TRP A 188 1.57 2.41 -5.77
C TRP A 188 2.47 1.18 -5.74
N GLY A 189 3.57 1.19 -4.98
CA GLY A 189 4.58 0.14 -5.04
C GLY A 189 5.52 0.25 -6.25
N TRP A 190 5.44 1.32 -7.04
CA TRP A 190 6.16 1.54 -8.30
C TRP A 190 7.40 2.43 -8.12
N ALA A 191 7.84 2.65 -6.89
CA ALA A 191 8.90 3.59 -6.54
C ALA A 191 10.27 3.31 -7.19
N ASP A 192 10.50 2.11 -7.69
CA ASP A 192 11.82 1.70 -8.17
C ASP A 192 12.09 2.02 -9.66
N GLN A 193 11.12 2.52 -10.41
CA GLN A 193 11.26 2.76 -11.87
C GLN A 193 11.26 4.23 -12.30
N TRP A 194 11.10 5.21 -11.38
CA TRP A 194 11.05 6.62 -11.75
C TRP A 194 12.22 7.42 -11.17
N ASP A 195 13.06 7.92 -12.08
CA ASP A 195 14.06 8.93 -11.80
C ASP A 195 13.38 10.32 -11.78
N TRP A 196 13.19 10.87 -10.58
CA TRP A 196 12.60 12.20 -10.34
C TRP A 196 13.34 13.35 -11.03
N ASN A 197 14.56 13.12 -11.51
CA ASN A 197 15.37 14.15 -12.16
C ASN A 197 15.11 14.28 -13.66
N ARG A 198 14.41 13.36 -14.30
CA ARG A 198 14.11 13.40 -15.75
C ARG A 198 12.91 14.29 -16.15
N ALA A 199 12.12 14.73 -15.21
CA ALA A 199 10.92 15.55 -15.50
C ALA A 199 11.17 17.08 -15.39
N ARG A 200 12.44 17.51 -15.34
CA ARG A 200 12.82 18.93 -15.26
C ARG A 200 13.75 19.41 -16.37
N GLU A 201 13.80 18.69 -17.51
CA GLU A 201 14.42 19.19 -18.75
C GLU A 201 13.39 19.44 -19.84
#